data_188cdc88921e55935909ba6a4edfb15c
#
_entry.id   188cdc88921e55935909ba6a4edfb15c
#
_cell.length_a   1.000
_cell.length_b   1.000
_cell.length_c   1.000
_cell.angle_alpha   90.00
_cell.angle_beta   90.00
_cell.angle_gamma   90.00
#
_symmetry.space_group_name_H-M   'P 1'
#
loop_
_entity.id
_entity.type
_entity.pdbx_description
1 polymer ?
#
loop_
_entity_poly.entity_id
_entity_poly.type
_entity_poly.pdbx_seq_one_letter_code
_entity_poly.pdbx_strand_id
1 'polypeptide(L)'
;MNPLNCFSLLLIFILLIENIFSLSYDNSSINNTINKYITKGEYSKLDLYLEELKQKNISFIDYLTENINNKIKKIKEISEKLSIISKTNFRVISPAFNWRETEMEIFLEIFFSHRMNAPSCGELDYQNIELVNNNMTFHFEGNCTMGDDELFFNLTLNLYKKISKIRRINNSRKQIQITLYKEEHSYWNRLLQNEEENPYNMNEY
;
A
#
# COMPACT_ATOMS: atom_id res chain seq x y z
N MET A 1 3.81 13.78 -64.84
CA MET A 1 3.85 12.98 -63.59
C MET A 1 3.19 11.62 -63.85
N ASN A 2 3.90 10.55 -63.74
CA ASN A 2 3.46 9.20 -64.16
C ASN A 2 2.45 8.66 -63.11
N PRO A 3 1.23 8.27 -63.52
CA PRO A 3 0.22 7.79 -62.60
C PRO A 3 0.58 6.47 -61.90
N LEU A 4 1.57 5.77 -62.42
CA LEU A 4 2.11 4.54 -61.82
C LEU A 4 2.83 4.76 -60.46
N ASN A 5 3.37 5.95 -60.23
CA ASN A 5 4.05 6.24 -58.94
C ASN A 5 3.10 6.50 -57.77
N CYS A 6 1.87 6.99 -58.03
CA CYS A 6 0.91 7.29 -56.99
C CYS A 6 0.26 6.01 -56.42
N PHE A 7 0.01 5.03 -57.30
CA PHE A 7 -0.57 3.71 -56.91
C PHE A 7 0.44 2.85 -56.09
N SER A 8 1.71 2.92 -56.46
CA SER A 8 2.79 2.19 -55.73
C SER A 8 3.01 2.78 -54.35
N LEU A 9 2.96 4.10 -54.19
CA LEU A 9 3.07 4.76 -52.89
C LEU A 9 1.85 4.50 -51.99
N LEU A 10 0.65 4.43 -52.56
CA LEU A 10 -0.57 4.09 -51.82
C LEU A 10 -0.53 2.62 -51.31
N LEU A 11 -0.04 1.71 -52.12
CA LEU A 11 0.10 0.29 -51.74
C LEU A 11 1.14 0.10 -50.62
N ILE A 12 2.27 0.81 -50.68
CA ILE A 12 3.28 0.83 -49.61
C ILE A 12 2.69 1.41 -48.31
N PHE A 13 1.87 2.45 -48.41
CA PHE A 13 1.24 3.07 -47.24
C PHE A 13 0.19 2.15 -46.60
N ILE A 14 -0.59 1.41 -47.41
CA ILE A 14 -1.55 0.42 -46.92
C ILE A 14 -0.83 -0.75 -46.22
N LEU A 15 0.25 -1.28 -46.83
CA LEU A 15 1.07 -2.32 -46.23
C LEU A 15 1.75 -1.87 -44.93
N LEU A 16 2.16 -0.61 -44.81
CA LEU A 16 2.69 -0.04 -43.57
C LEU A 16 1.60 0.11 -42.50
N ILE A 17 0.39 0.50 -42.88
CA ILE A 17 -0.74 0.61 -41.94
C ILE A 17 -1.17 -0.78 -41.47
N GLU A 18 -1.25 -1.78 -42.35
CA GLU A 18 -1.55 -3.15 -41.93
C GLU A 18 -0.49 -3.74 -41.01
N ASN A 19 0.80 -3.46 -41.24
CA ASN A 19 1.85 -3.86 -40.34
C ASN A 19 1.78 -3.14 -38.99
N ILE A 20 1.41 -1.85 -38.95
CA ILE A 20 1.23 -1.10 -37.69
C ILE A 20 0.00 -1.63 -36.92
N PHE A 21 -1.08 -2.00 -37.59
CA PHE A 21 -2.27 -2.59 -36.97
C PHE A 21 -2.03 -4.02 -36.48
N SER A 22 -1.29 -4.84 -37.22
CA SER A 22 -0.90 -6.19 -36.76
C SER A 22 0.05 -6.13 -35.55
N LEU A 23 1.01 -5.17 -35.53
CA LEU A 23 1.85 -4.91 -34.37
C LEU A 23 1.06 -4.51 -33.11
N SER A 24 -0.03 -3.73 -33.26
CA SER A 24 -0.86 -3.33 -32.10
C SER A 24 -1.69 -4.46 -31.51
N TYR A 25 -2.12 -5.42 -32.32
CA TYR A 25 -2.90 -6.57 -31.86
C TYR A 25 -2.02 -7.62 -31.18
N ASP A 26 -0.82 -7.84 -31.69
CA ASP A 26 0.17 -8.76 -31.08
C ASP A 26 0.70 -8.25 -29.73
N ASN A 27 0.83 -6.92 -29.57
CA ASN A 27 1.33 -6.30 -28.33
C ASN A 27 0.44 -6.58 -27.10
N SER A 28 -0.87 -6.60 -27.26
CA SER A 28 -1.82 -6.92 -26.18
C SER A 28 -1.67 -8.38 -25.72
N SER A 29 -1.54 -9.32 -26.64
CA SER A 29 -1.33 -10.74 -26.37
C SER A 29 0.02 -11.01 -25.68
N ILE A 30 1.08 -10.36 -26.15
CA ILE A 30 2.42 -10.44 -25.58
C ILE A 30 2.42 -9.93 -24.13
N ASN A 31 1.85 -8.74 -23.89
CA ASN A 31 1.74 -8.16 -22.56
C ASN A 31 0.97 -9.05 -21.58
N ASN A 32 -0.14 -9.64 -22.02
CA ASN A 32 -0.93 -10.54 -21.18
C ASN A 32 -0.14 -11.81 -20.81
N THR A 33 0.65 -12.37 -21.76
CA THR A 33 1.47 -13.56 -21.52
C THR A 33 2.61 -13.25 -20.55
N ILE A 34 3.29 -12.12 -20.72
CA ILE A 34 4.36 -11.65 -19.82
C ILE A 34 3.80 -11.45 -18.40
N ASN A 35 2.70 -10.72 -18.27
CA ASN A 35 2.06 -10.48 -16.98
C ASN A 35 1.64 -11.80 -16.30
N LYS A 36 1.16 -12.77 -17.05
CA LYS A 36 0.80 -14.09 -16.54
C LYS A 36 2.00 -14.83 -15.95
N TYR A 37 3.16 -14.82 -16.62
CA TYR A 37 4.37 -15.48 -16.10
C TYR A 37 4.91 -14.75 -14.87
N ILE A 38 4.89 -13.42 -14.86
CA ILE A 38 5.33 -12.61 -13.70
C ILE A 38 4.43 -12.88 -12.48
N THR A 39 3.09 -12.86 -12.65
CA THR A 39 2.14 -13.08 -11.56
C THR A 39 2.24 -14.49 -10.97
N LYS A 40 2.62 -15.47 -11.77
CA LYS A 40 2.80 -16.87 -11.33
C LYS A 40 4.19 -17.19 -10.80
N GLY A 41 5.15 -16.24 -10.88
CA GLY A 41 6.54 -16.47 -10.50
C GLY A 41 7.30 -17.44 -11.44
N GLU A 42 6.79 -17.67 -12.67
CA GLU A 42 7.35 -18.61 -13.65
C GLU A 42 8.48 -17.94 -14.48
N TYR A 43 9.51 -17.42 -13.82
CA TYR A 43 10.56 -16.59 -14.45
C TYR A 43 11.35 -17.33 -15.53
N SER A 44 11.65 -18.63 -15.35
CA SER A 44 12.36 -19.42 -16.37
C SER A 44 11.57 -19.57 -17.67
N LYS A 45 10.21 -19.63 -17.59
CA LYS A 45 9.36 -19.65 -18.78
C LYS A 45 9.27 -18.27 -19.42
N LEU A 46 9.34 -17.22 -18.61
CA LEU A 46 9.39 -15.85 -19.11
C LEU A 46 10.68 -15.62 -19.93
N ASP A 47 11.83 -16.06 -19.42
CA ASP A 47 13.11 -15.92 -20.12
C ASP A 47 13.08 -16.63 -21.48
N LEU A 48 12.59 -17.87 -21.52
CA LEU A 48 12.46 -18.63 -22.78
C LEU A 48 11.52 -17.92 -23.77
N TYR A 49 10.41 -17.38 -23.29
CA TYR A 49 9.45 -16.65 -24.10
C TYR A 49 10.04 -15.35 -24.65
N LEU A 50 10.83 -14.62 -23.87
CA LEU A 50 11.51 -13.39 -24.29
C LEU A 50 12.57 -13.68 -25.36
N GLU A 51 13.35 -14.78 -25.23
CA GLU A 51 14.30 -15.22 -26.26
C GLU A 51 13.59 -15.61 -27.57
N GLU A 52 12.43 -16.28 -27.49
CA GLU A 52 11.63 -16.63 -28.67
C GLU A 52 11.13 -15.36 -29.39
N LEU A 53 10.66 -14.37 -28.63
CA LEU A 53 10.22 -13.09 -29.18
C LEU A 53 11.39 -12.33 -29.84
N LYS A 54 12.59 -12.35 -29.23
CA LYS A 54 13.80 -11.70 -29.76
C LYS A 54 14.21 -12.32 -31.09
N GLN A 55 14.14 -13.65 -31.23
CA GLN A 55 14.40 -14.35 -32.49
C GLN A 55 13.44 -13.94 -33.62
N LYS A 56 12.20 -13.52 -33.28
CA LYS A 56 11.21 -13.03 -34.23
C LYS A 56 11.39 -11.56 -34.64
N ASN A 57 12.48 -10.92 -34.22
CA ASN A 57 12.88 -9.54 -34.58
C ASN A 57 11.81 -8.48 -34.25
N ILE A 58 11.06 -8.66 -33.15
CA ILE A 58 10.05 -7.74 -32.72
C ILE A 58 10.72 -6.59 -31.96
N SER A 59 10.84 -5.42 -32.56
CA SER A 59 11.53 -4.23 -32.02
C SER A 59 11.00 -3.72 -30.67
N PHE A 60 9.83 -4.20 -30.25
CA PHE A 60 9.19 -3.88 -28.98
C PHE A 60 9.82 -4.61 -27.78
N ILE A 61 10.62 -5.63 -28.01
CA ILE A 61 11.17 -6.50 -26.96
C ILE A 61 12.23 -5.79 -26.12
N ASP A 62 13.07 -4.96 -26.74
CA ASP A 62 14.11 -4.24 -26.01
C ASP A 62 13.47 -3.30 -24.96
N TYR A 63 12.39 -2.61 -25.33
CA TYR A 63 11.63 -1.77 -24.42
C TYR A 63 10.95 -2.57 -23.29
N LEU A 64 10.34 -3.73 -23.61
CA LEU A 64 9.73 -4.61 -22.60
C LEU A 64 10.77 -5.22 -21.68
N THR A 65 11.89 -5.66 -22.23
CA THR A 65 13.00 -6.25 -21.46
C THR A 65 13.58 -5.24 -20.48
N GLU A 66 13.79 -4.00 -20.91
CA GLU A 66 14.26 -2.93 -20.05
C GLU A 66 13.24 -2.62 -18.91
N ASN A 67 11.95 -2.51 -19.22
CA ASN A 67 10.90 -2.29 -18.22
C ASN A 67 10.81 -3.43 -17.21
N ILE A 68 10.89 -4.68 -17.65
CA ILE A 68 10.88 -5.85 -16.77
C ILE A 68 12.12 -5.86 -15.87
N ASN A 69 13.31 -5.64 -16.43
CA ASN A 69 14.55 -5.58 -15.65
C ASN A 69 14.50 -4.45 -14.59
N ASN A 70 13.95 -3.30 -14.93
CA ASN A 70 13.77 -2.20 -13.99
C ASN A 70 12.78 -2.56 -12.85
N LYS A 71 11.69 -3.29 -13.15
CA LYS A 71 10.76 -3.78 -12.12
C LYS A 71 11.41 -4.84 -11.24
N ILE A 72 12.14 -5.78 -11.82
CA ILE A 72 12.88 -6.82 -11.08
C ILE A 72 13.93 -6.19 -10.16
N LYS A 73 14.65 -5.18 -10.64
CA LYS A 73 15.61 -4.44 -9.82
C LYS A 73 14.92 -3.77 -8.61
N LYS A 74 13.79 -3.09 -8.82
CA LYS A 74 13.01 -2.50 -7.73
C LYS A 74 12.51 -3.54 -6.73
N ILE A 75 12.03 -4.69 -7.20
CA ILE A 75 11.60 -5.80 -6.32
C ILE A 75 12.76 -6.32 -5.48
N LYS A 76 13.95 -6.50 -6.08
CA LYS A 76 15.16 -6.91 -5.34
C LYS A 76 15.54 -5.88 -4.29
N GLU A 77 15.57 -4.59 -4.62
CA GLU A 77 15.85 -3.50 -3.67
C GLU A 77 14.86 -3.49 -2.50
N ILE A 78 13.57 -3.71 -2.76
CA ILE A 78 12.55 -3.83 -1.71
C ILE A 78 12.78 -5.08 -0.86
N SER A 79 13.09 -6.22 -1.50
CA SER A 79 13.37 -7.48 -0.78
C SER A 79 14.61 -7.37 0.11
N GLU A 80 15.67 -6.70 -0.35
CA GLU A 80 16.86 -6.41 0.45
C GLU A 80 16.53 -5.52 1.64
N LYS A 81 15.77 -4.45 1.44
CA LYS A 81 15.29 -3.58 2.53
C LYS A 81 14.46 -4.35 3.54
N LEU A 82 13.53 -5.20 3.09
CA LEU A 82 12.74 -6.08 3.96
C LEU A 82 13.61 -7.08 4.73
N SER A 83 14.67 -7.63 4.12
CA SER A 83 15.58 -8.54 4.80
C SER A 83 16.44 -7.83 5.86
N ILE A 84 16.78 -6.57 5.66
CA ILE A 84 17.46 -5.74 6.67
C ILE A 84 16.50 -5.45 7.83
N ILE A 85 15.26 -5.05 7.54
CA ILE A 85 14.20 -4.82 8.54
C ILE A 85 13.94 -6.09 9.36
N SER A 86 13.92 -7.27 8.74
CA SER A 86 13.71 -8.54 9.46
C SER A 86 14.89 -8.96 10.36
N LYS A 87 16.08 -8.38 10.16
CA LYS A 87 17.27 -8.64 10.99
C LYS A 87 17.45 -7.64 12.14
N THR A 88 16.78 -6.50 12.09
CA THR A 88 16.70 -5.60 13.24
C THR A 88 15.74 -6.19 14.28
N ASN A 89 15.99 -5.96 15.56
CA ASN A 89 15.09 -6.33 16.67
C ASN A 89 13.81 -5.50 16.62
N PHE A 90 13.01 -5.78 15.58
CA PHE A 90 11.78 -5.06 15.27
C PHE A 90 10.68 -5.56 16.22
N ARG A 91 10.24 -4.74 17.12
CA ARG A 91 9.14 -5.05 18.04
C ARG A 91 7.86 -4.39 17.61
N VAL A 92 6.87 -5.18 17.20
CA VAL A 92 5.51 -4.68 16.98
C VAL A 92 4.79 -4.62 18.33
N ILE A 93 4.28 -3.44 18.65
CA ILE A 93 3.61 -3.15 19.92
C ILE A 93 2.19 -2.65 19.61
N SER A 94 1.20 -3.26 20.25
CA SER A 94 -0.13 -2.66 20.33
C SER A 94 -0.09 -1.56 21.41
N PRO A 95 -0.25 -0.28 21.04
CA PRO A 95 -0.14 0.83 21.97
C PRO A 95 -1.30 0.83 22.96
N ALA A 96 -1.05 1.31 24.17
CA ALA A 96 -2.12 1.60 25.12
C ALA A 96 -2.91 2.83 24.65
N PHE A 97 -4.20 2.84 24.92
CA PHE A 97 -5.03 3.98 24.60
C PHE A 97 -6.20 4.17 25.58
N ASN A 98 -6.62 5.42 25.73
CA ASN A 98 -7.83 5.81 26.42
C ASN A 98 -8.87 6.28 25.41
N TRP A 99 -10.13 6.14 25.77
CA TRP A 99 -11.20 6.73 24.98
C TRP A 99 -12.31 7.32 25.85
N ARG A 100 -13.00 8.28 25.29
CA ARG A 100 -14.22 8.86 25.84
C ARG A 100 -15.09 9.37 24.71
N GLU A 101 -16.38 9.56 24.96
CA GLU A 101 -17.30 10.04 23.94
C GLU A 101 -18.19 11.19 24.40
N THR A 102 -18.71 11.88 23.41
CA THR A 102 -19.90 12.74 23.47
C THR A 102 -20.93 12.20 22.47
N GLU A 103 -22.08 12.83 22.36
CA GLU A 103 -23.02 12.47 21.29
C GLU A 103 -22.42 12.56 19.89
N MET A 104 -21.51 13.53 19.65
CA MET A 104 -20.97 13.86 18.32
C MET A 104 -19.58 13.30 18.05
N GLU A 105 -18.81 13.04 19.09
CA GLU A 105 -17.36 12.82 18.96
C GLU A 105 -16.88 11.67 19.85
N ILE A 106 -15.81 11.01 19.37
CA ILE A 106 -15.00 10.09 20.17
C ILE A 106 -13.60 10.70 20.27
N PHE A 107 -13.08 10.76 21.49
CA PHE A 107 -11.72 11.20 21.76
C PHE A 107 -10.87 9.98 22.05
N LEU A 108 -9.82 9.78 21.26
CA LEU A 108 -8.82 8.76 21.47
C LEU A 108 -7.52 9.42 21.93
N GLU A 109 -6.90 8.86 22.95
CA GLU A 109 -5.58 9.25 23.44
C GLU A 109 -4.68 8.01 23.38
N ILE A 110 -3.78 7.95 22.37
CA ILE A 110 -2.92 6.81 22.08
C ILE A 110 -1.53 7.08 22.65
N PHE A 111 -1.04 6.18 23.50
CA PHE A 111 0.27 6.29 24.16
C PHE A 111 1.33 5.54 23.35
N PHE A 112 2.53 6.12 23.22
CA PHE A 112 3.65 5.48 22.52
C PHE A 112 4.33 4.45 23.42
N SER A 113 3.53 3.56 23.99
CA SER A 113 3.91 2.49 24.89
C SER A 113 2.84 1.40 24.91
N HIS A 114 3.19 0.19 25.31
CA HIS A 114 2.26 -0.93 25.46
C HIS A 114 1.34 -0.84 26.69
N ARG A 115 1.67 0.03 27.64
CA ARG A 115 0.89 0.34 28.86
C ARG A 115 1.02 1.81 29.18
N MET A 116 -0.01 2.41 29.78
CA MET A 116 -0.04 3.84 30.12
C MET A 116 1.13 4.31 30.99
N ASN A 117 1.62 3.49 31.90
CA ASN A 117 2.70 3.79 32.83
C ASN A 117 4.05 3.16 32.41
N ALA A 118 4.12 2.58 31.21
CA ALA A 118 5.38 2.02 30.71
C ALA A 118 6.30 3.10 30.14
N PRO A 119 7.61 2.84 30.06
CA PRO A 119 8.50 3.68 29.29
C PRO A 119 7.95 3.88 27.87
N SER A 120 7.88 5.11 27.42
CA SER A 120 7.34 5.48 26.11
C SER A 120 8.41 6.12 25.26
N CYS A 121 8.21 6.07 23.95
CA CYS A 121 8.98 6.90 23.04
C CYS A 121 8.77 8.37 23.34
N GLY A 122 9.84 9.16 23.17
CA GLY A 122 9.75 10.61 23.32
C GLY A 122 9.02 11.27 22.16
N GLU A 123 9.23 10.74 20.94
CA GLU A 123 8.65 11.24 19.70
C GLU A 123 8.57 10.09 18.68
N LEU A 124 7.61 10.14 17.78
CA LEU A 124 7.52 9.19 16.67
C LEU A 124 8.27 9.74 15.45
N ASP A 125 9.11 8.90 14.85
CA ASP A 125 9.81 9.19 13.60
C ASP A 125 8.85 9.21 12.40
N TYR A 126 7.86 8.33 12.45
CA TYR A 126 6.80 8.21 11.45
C TYR A 126 5.46 7.90 12.11
N GLN A 127 4.37 8.35 11.48
CA GLN A 127 3.01 8.00 11.89
C GLN A 127 2.03 8.10 10.72
N ASN A 128 1.09 7.17 10.69
CA ASN A 128 -0.05 7.16 9.78
C ASN A 128 -1.34 6.97 10.57
N ILE A 129 -2.40 7.69 10.18
CA ILE A 129 -3.72 7.61 10.80
C ILE A 129 -4.75 7.63 9.70
N GLU A 130 -5.55 6.58 9.62
CA GLU A 130 -6.57 6.47 8.57
C GLU A 130 -7.85 5.78 9.05
N LEU A 131 -8.93 6.00 8.28
CA LEU A 131 -10.16 5.24 8.36
C LEU A 131 -10.24 4.34 7.14
N VAL A 132 -10.48 3.05 7.36
CA VAL A 132 -10.65 2.05 6.31
C VAL A 132 -11.99 1.34 6.47
N ASN A 133 -12.30 0.40 5.57
CA ASN A 133 -13.53 -0.40 5.61
C ASN A 133 -14.81 0.46 5.73
N ASN A 134 -14.98 1.41 4.80
CA ASN A 134 -16.13 2.32 4.80
C ASN A 134 -16.27 3.13 6.11
N ASN A 135 -15.13 3.60 6.64
CA ASN A 135 -15.02 4.40 7.86
C ASN A 135 -15.49 3.69 9.15
N MET A 136 -15.45 2.36 9.16
CA MET A 136 -15.76 1.54 10.34
C MET A 136 -14.53 1.00 11.05
N THR A 137 -13.34 1.14 10.45
CA THR A 137 -12.10 0.69 11.08
C THR A 137 -11.15 1.88 11.18
N PHE A 138 -10.73 2.18 12.41
CA PHE A 138 -9.67 3.14 12.68
C PHE A 138 -8.34 2.40 12.69
N HIS A 139 -7.36 2.93 11.99
CA HIS A 139 -6.01 2.39 11.91
C HIS A 139 -4.99 3.47 12.27
N PHE A 140 -4.06 3.10 13.15
CA PHE A 140 -2.92 3.92 13.56
C PHE A 140 -1.65 3.10 13.44
N GLU A 141 -0.66 3.67 12.80
CA GLU A 141 0.72 3.17 12.75
C GLU A 141 1.69 4.25 13.17
N GLY A 142 2.79 3.84 13.82
CA GLY A 142 3.88 4.74 14.15
C GLY A 142 5.13 3.96 14.50
N ASN A 143 6.29 4.58 14.34
CA ASN A 143 7.54 4.00 14.78
C ASN A 143 8.40 5.03 15.52
N CYS A 144 9.27 4.53 16.35
CA CYS A 144 10.30 5.31 17.01
C CYS A 144 11.51 4.45 17.35
N THR A 145 12.63 5.11 17.57
CA THR A 145 13.87 4.49 18.06
C THR A 145 14.02 4.75 19.55
N MET A 146 14.23 3.70 20.34
CA MET A 146 14.48 3.79 21.77
C MET A 146 15.76 3.02 22.14
N GLY A 147 16.88 3.73 22.27
CA GLY A 147 18.21 3.13 22.36
C GLY A 147 18.59 2.48 21.04
N ASP A 148 18.92 1.18 21.08
CA ASP A 148 19.25 0.37 19.91
C ASP A 148 18.01 -0.40 19.33
N ASP A 149 16.85 -0.26 19.98
CA ASP A 149 15.61 -0.94 19.58
C ASP A 149 14.74 -0.04 18.70
N GLU A 150 14.25 -0.58 17.60
CA GLU A 150 13.22 0.04 16.78
C GLU A 150 11.85 -0.52 17.18
N LEU A 151 10.98 0.37 17.67
CA LEU A 151 9.63 0.04 18.12
C LEU A 151 8.62 0.47 17.06
N PHE A 152 7.77 -0.44 16.67
CA PHE A 152 6.67 -0.19 15.73
C PHE A 152 5.33 -0.36 16.43
N PHE A 153 4.53 0.69 16.43
CA PHE A 153 3.19 0.71 17.00
C PHE A 153 2.17 0.44 15.91
N ASN A 154 1.26 -0.49 16.18
CA ASN A 154 0.14 -0.77 15.30
C ASN A 154 -1.13 -0.94 16.14
N LEU A 155 -2.17 -0.17 15.82
CA LEU A 155 -3.47 -0.23 16.47
C LEU A 155 -4.56 -0.23 15.41
N THR A 156 -5.37 -1.29 15.43
CA THR A 156 -6.54 -1.41 14.56
C THR A 156 -7.79 -1.59 15.43
N LEU A 157 -8.76 -0.69 15.30
CA LEU A 157 -10.00 -0.70 16.06
C LEU A 157 -11.19 -0.84 15.12
N ASN A 158 -11.94 -1.93 15.25
CA ASN A 158 -13.21 -2.11 14.57
C ASN A 158 -14.29 -1.37 15.37
N LEU A 159 -14.66 -0.19 14.89
CA LEU A 159 -15.53 0.73 15.59
C LEU A 159 -16.99 0.25 15.58
N TYR A 160 -17.73 0.59 16.63
CA TYR A 160 -19.14 0.21 16.78
C TYR A 160 -20.02 0.74 15.65
N LYS A 161 -19.80 1.98 15.21
CA LYS A 161 -20.50 2.63 14.10
C LYS A 161 -19.53 3.43 13.24
N LYS A 162 -20.04 4.01 12.17
CA LYS A 162 -19.26 4.79 11.22
C LYS A 162 -18.81 6.14 11.76
N ILE A 163 -17.65 6.55 11.31
CA ILE A 163 -17.04 7.85 11.54
C ILE A 163 -17.10 8.68 10.24
N SER A 164 -17.50 9.95 10.35
CA SER A 164 -17.54 10.86 9.21
C SER A 164 -16.17 11.42 8.84
N LYS A 165 -15.34 11.75 9.85
CA LYS A 165 -13.99 12.30 9.65
C LYS A 165 -13.09 12.13 10.87
N ILE A 166 -11.79 12.23 10.66
CA ILE A 166 -10.76 12.30 11.70
C ILE A 166 -10.26 13.74 11.82
N ARG A 167 -9.99 14.17 13.03
CA ARG A 167 -9.20 15.36 13.33
C ARG A 167 -8.10 15.00 14.33
N ARG A 168 -6.87 15.27 13.98
CA ARG A 168 -5.74 15.20 14.90
C ARG A 168 -5.69 16.50 15.71
N ILE A 169 -5.73 16.40 17.06
CA ILE A 169 -5.78 17.59 17.91
C ILE A 169 -4.40 17.97 18.43
N ASN A 170 -3.61 17.03 18.88
CA ASN A 170 -2.34 17.33 19.52
C ASN A 170 -1.33 16.16 19.42
N ASN A 171 -0.05 16.51 19.30
CA ASN A 171 1.06 15.59 19.42
C ASN A 171 1.87 16.01 20.63
N SER A 172 1.77 15.30 21.72
CA SER A 172 2.71 15.44 22.82
C SER A 172 3.85 14.41 22.65
N ARG A 173 4.95 14.62 23.36
CA ARG A 173 6.13 13.72 23.28
C ARG A 173 5.85 12.26 23.64
N LYS A 174 4.69 11.91 24.20
CA LYS A 174 4.40 10.56 24.71
C LYS A 174 3.11 9.95 24.20
N GLN A 175 2.29 10.76 23.55
CA GLN A 175 0.94 10.39 23.13
C GLN A 175 0.43 11.25 22.01
N ILE A 176 -0.55 10.73 21.26
CA ILE A 176 -1.32 11.47 20.28
C ILE A 176 -2.78 11.52 20.69
N GLN A 177 -3.41 12.70 20.57
CA GLN A 177 -4.83 12.89 20.77
C GLN A 177 -5.54 13.04 19.43
N ILE A 178 -6.58 12.24 19.21
CA ILE A 178 -7.33 12.15 17.97
C ILE A 178 -8.82 12.31 18.31
N THR A 179 -9.51 13.11 17.52
CA THR A 179 -10.97 13.20 17.56
C THR A 179 -11.55 12.52 16.32
N LEU A 180 -12.46 11.60 16.54
CA LEU A 180 -13.27 10.96 15.52
C LEU A 180 -14.68 11.56 15.59
N TYR A 181 -15.16 12.12 14.48
CA TYR A 181 -16.52 12.66 14.39
C TYR A 181 -17.47 11.56 13.95
N LYS A 182 -18.50 11.31 14.76
CA LYS A 182 -19.53 10.32 14.47
C LYS A 182 -20.33 10.70 13.23
N GLU A 183 -20.72 9.74 12.41
CA GLU A 183 -21.65 9.96 11.30
C GLU A 183 -23.07 10.19 11.83
N GLU A 184 -23.49 9.40 12.82
CA GLU A 184 -24.74 9.55 13.55
C GLU A 184 -24.50 10.10 14.96
N HIS A 185 -25.20 11.15 15.34
CA HIS A 185 -25.11 11.77 16.65
C HIS A 185 -25.87 10.94 17.68
N SER A 186 -25.15 10.13 18.43
CA SER A 186 -25.70 9.28 19.50
C SER A 186 -24.59 8.82 20.44
N TYR A 187 -24.92 8.51 21.68
CA TYR A 187 -24.00 7.79 22.56
C TYR A 187 -23.89 6.34 22.10
N TRP A 188 -22.66 5.82 22.05
CA TRP A 188 -22.40 4.47 21.61
C TRP A 188 -22.33 3.49 22.79
N ASN A 189 -21.95 3.98 23.99
CA ASN A 189 -21.73 3.22 25.21
C ASN A 189 -20.68 2.11 25.09
N ARG A 190 -20.04 2.01 23.94
CA ARG A 190 -18.92 1.11 23.64
C ARG A 190 -18.17 1.63 22.41
N LEU A 191 -16.88 1.40 22.37
CA LEU A 191 -16.05 1.84 21.24
C LEU A 191 -16.07 0.83 20.09
N LEU A 192 -16.00 -0.46 20.41
CA LEU A 192 -15.78 -1.53 19.45
C LEU A 192 -17.06 -2.23 19.03
N GLN A 193 -17.04 -2.81 17.83
CA GLN A 193 -18.14 -3.58 17.27
C GLN A 193 -18.42 -4.84 18.13
N ASN A 194 -17.38 -5.56 18.54
CA ASN A 194 -17.46 -6.73 19.40
C ASN A 194 -17.02 -6.39 20.81
N GLU A 195 -17.83 -6.65 21.81
CA GLU A 195 -17.51 -6.42 23.22
C GLU A 195 -16.36 -7.33 23.73
N GLU A 196 -16.22 -8.52 23.15
CA GLU A 196 -15.16 -9.46 23.46
C GLU A 196 -13.77 -9.03 22.95
N GLU A 197 -13.73 -8.08 22.01
CA GLU A 197 -12.48 -7.53 21.44
C GLU A 197 -11.86 -6.42 22.31
N ASN A 198 -12.31 -6.28 23.57
CA ASN A 198 -11.76 -5.24 24.45
C ASN A 198 -10.26 -5.46 24.66
N PRO A 199 -9.38 -4.67 24.01
CA PRO A 199 -7.95 -4.87 24.16
C PRO A 199 -7.57 -4.60 25.63
N TYR A 200 -6.71 -5.44 26.20
CA TYR A 200 -6.22 -5.28 27.58
C TYR A 200 -5.49 -3.95 27.85
N ASN A 201 -5.17 -3.21 26.81
CA ASN A 201 -4.50 -1.90 26.83
C ASN A 201 -5.48 -0.72 26.61
N MET A 202 -6.78 -0.98 26.61
CA MET A 202 -7.84 0.03 26.48
C MET A 202 -8.40 0.42 27.85
N ASN A 203 -8.58 1.72 28.08
CA ASN A 203 -9.35 2.23 29.21
C ASN A 203 -10.43 3.20 28.73
N GLU A 204 -11.56 3.17 29.40
CA GLU A 204 -12.62 4.13 29.29
C GLU A 204 -12.50 5.15 30.44
N TYR A 205 -12.67 6.46 30.11
CA TYR A 205 -12.70 7.53 31.12
C TYR A 205 -14.12 7.94 31.44
#